data_9eed8a25b28a1f78ef7daf5a0a8805e9
#
_entry.id   9eed8a25b28a1f78ef7daf5a0a8805e9
#
_cell.length_a   1.000
_cell.length_b   1.000
_cell.length_c   1.000
_cell.angle_alpha   90.00
_cell.angle_beta   90.00
_cell.angle_gamma   90.00
#
_symmetry.space_group_name_H-M   'P 1'
#
loop_
_entity.id
_entity.type
_entity.pdbx_description
1 polymer ?
#
loop_
_entity_poly.entity_id
_entity_poly.type
_entity_poly.pdbx_seq_one_letter_code
_entity_poly.pdbx_strand_id
1 'polypeptide(L)'
;MIRPVAAALLAAGLLSIQARANDSAAELDAGGLVLRREPGIALASENLSIASDRIGVSYLFRNQGQEPRTVRIAFPLPPIDGRELSFSALALPQPESPNFVGFTVTVDGKPLAPELEERAFVGEREVTDLLRRHDLPLNPLRFDAIKAAEKRIGTAAWAELVKAGLFPESEGMTDRMTEGLWRSEAKFHWLQTFPPGQDVRIAHSYAPVNGFHFLDLKDASREGYRATYCLDEAGLTAIRRLQAKAADPSGYLRATVVPYIVTTARNWAAPIGRFTLTVDKGSPEAVVSFCRTGIRKTGPTTFRWEARDYVPDQDLRVLIVQPGSGPAGTR
;
A
#
# COMPACT_ATOMS: atom_id res chain seq x y z
N MET A 1 -29.58 -50.28 -16.10
CA MET A 1 -28.55 -49.47 -16.77
C MET A 1 -28.63 -48.06 -16.17
N ILE A 2 -27.77 -47.77 -15.22
CA ILE A 2 -27.70 -46.49 -14.50
C ILE A 2 -26.45 -45.76 -15.02
N ARG A 3 -26.66 -44.62 -15.69
CA ARG A 3 -25.56 -43.75 -16.18
C ARG A 3 -25.09 -42.84 -15.00
N PRO A 4 -23.79 -42.68 -14.77
CA PRO A 4 -23.31 -41.68 -13.80
C PRO A 4 -23.27 -40.32 -14.44
N VAL A 5 -23.86 -39.33 -13.76
CA VAL A 5 -23.72 -37.90 -14.06
C VAL A 5 -22.41 -37.44 -13.48
N ALA A 6 -21.47 -37.03 -14.34
CA ALA A 6 -20.24 -36.39 -13.93
C ALA A 6 -20.50 -34.95 -13.51
N ALA A 7 -20.32 -34.67 -12.21
CA ALA A 7 -20.33 -33.31 -11.69
C ALA A 7 -18.96 -32.65 -12.01
N ALA A 8 -18.95 -31.69 -12.94
CA ALA A 8 -17.80 -30.83 -13.20
C ALA A 8 -17.71 -29.79 -12.07
N LEU A 9 -16.74 -29.93 -11.17
CA LEU A 9 -16.33 -28.90 -10.21
C LEU A 9 -15.63 -27.78 -11.00
N LEU A 10 -16.29 -26.64 -11.19
CA LEU A 10 -15.65 -25.40 -11.59
C LEU A 10 -14.83 -24.91 -10.38
N ALA A 11 -13.50 -25.09 -10.44
CA ALA A 11 -12.58 -24.39 -9.58
C ALA A 11 -12.53 -22.93 -10.04
N ALA A 12 -13.26 -22.05 -9.36
CA ALA A 12 -13.10 -20.61 -9.48
C ALA A 12 -11.73 -20.25 -8.90
N GLY A 13 -10.75 -20.06 -9.78
CA GLY A 13 -9.44 -19.52 -9.42
C GLY A 13 -9.61 -18.09 -8.93
N LEU A 14 -9.43 -17.88 -7.63
CA LEU A 14 -9.22 -16.56 -7.05
C LEU A 14 -7.89 -16.03 -7.60
N LEU A 15 -7.95 -15.27 -8.68
CA LEU A 15 -6.84 -14.43 -9.15
C LEU A 15 -6.67 -13.31 -8.12
N SER A 16 -5.79 -13.52 -7.16
CA SER A 16 -5.31 -12.47 -6.28
C SER A 16 -4.58 -11.43 -7.11
N ILE A 17 -5.20 -10.27 -7.32
CA ILE A 17 -4.54 -9.10 -7.89
C ILE A 17 -3.47 -8.69 -6.89
N GLN A 18 -2.22 -8.93 -7.24
CA GLN A 18 -1.09 -8.51 -6.44
C GLN A 18 -0.84 -7.02 -6.71
N ALA A 19 -1.19 -6.18 -5.75
CA ALA A 19 -0.73 -4.81 -5.70
C ALA A 19 0.81 -4.78 -5.63
N ARG A 20 1.47 -3.87 -6.38
CA ARG A 20 2.94 -3.88 -6.58
C ARG A 20 3.52 -2.49 -6.33
N ALA A 21 4.25 -2.27 -5.24
CA ALA A 21 5.01 -1.05 -5.00
C ALA A 21 6.42 -1.32 -4.45
N ASN A 22 7.36 -1.14 -5.28
CA ASN A 22 8.79 -0.94 -5.13
C ASN A 22 9.26 -0.40 -6.47
N ASP A 23 10.43 0.24 -6.56
CA ASP A 23 10.95 0.65 -7.86
C ASP A 23 11.00 -0.51 -8.83
N SER A 24 10.43 -0.30 -9.99
CA SER A 24 10.42 -1.23 -11.10
C SER A 24 10.67 -0.49 -12.40
N ALA A 25 11.27 -1.17 -13.37
CA ALA A 25 11.21 -0.70 -14.74
C ALA A 25 9.75 -0.72 -15.25
N ALA A 26 9.39 0.27 -16.06
CA ALA A 26 8.07 0.41 -16.62
C ALA A 26 8.11 0.90 -18.06
N GLU A 27 7.07 0.61 -18.82
CA GLU A 27 6.82 1.13 -20.15
C GLU A 27 5.47 1.87 -20.17
N LEU A 28 5.37 2.92 -20.98
CA LEU A 28 4.13 3.60 -21.23
C LEU A 28 3.42 2.87 -22.38
N ASP A 29 2.35 2.16 -22.08
CA ASP A 29 1.49 1.46 -23.02
C ASP A 29 0.18 2.25 -23.24
N ALA A 30 -0.62 1.88 -24.23
CA ALA A 30 -1.92 2.51 -24.53
C ALA A 30 -2.89 2.50 -23.32
N GLY A 31 -2.68 1.58 -22.36
CA GLY A 31 -3.43 1.45 -21.12
C GLY A 31 -2.75 2.08 -19.89
N GLY A 32 -1.71 2.93 -20.04
CA GLY A 32 -0.94 3.54 -18.93
C GLY A 32 0.36 2.81 -18.61
N LEU A 33 0.97 3.13 -17.46
CA LEU A 33 2.25 2.55 -17.05
C LEU A 33 2.13 1.06 -16.70
N VAL A 34 2.87 0.24 -17.42
CA VAL A 34 2.99 -1.22 -17.18
C VAL A 34 4.40 -1.52 -16.67
N LEU A 35 4.47 -2.21 -15.52
CA LEU A 35 5.75 -2.63 -14.96
C LEU A 35 6.36 -3.74 -15.83
N ARG A 36 7.65 -3.61 -16.14
CA ARG A 36 8.38 -4.53 -17.02
C ARG A 36 9.63 -5.07 -16.33
N ARG A 37 10.10 -6.22 -16.83
CA ARG A 37 11.39 -6.77 -16.41
C ARG A 37 12.53 -6.02 -17.09
N GLU A 38 13.56 -5.62 -16.32
CA GLU A 38 14.78 -4.98 -16.81
C GLU A 38 15.99 -5.88 -16.53
N PRO A 39 16.43 -6.68 -17.51
CA PRO A 39 17.50 -7.67 -17.32
C PRO A 39 18.91 -7.09 -17.31
N GLY A 40 19.08 -5.80 -17.60
CA GLY A 40 20.40 -5.16 -17.68
C GLY A 40 20.77 -4.36 -16.44
N ILE A 41 19.83 -4.10 -15.53
CA ILE A 41 20.07 -3.31 -14.32
C ILE A 41 19.87 -4.19 -13.10
N ALA A 42 20.90 -4.33 -12.26
CA ALA A 42 20.86 -5.05 -11.00
C ALA A 42 20.56 -4.11 -9.82
N LEU A 43 19.75 -4.57 -8.87
CA LEU A 43 19.53 -3.92 -7.58
C LEU A 43 20.56 -4.47 -6.58
N ALA A 44 21.71 -3.77 -6.47
CA ALA A 44 22.83 -4.21 -5.63
C ALA A 44 22.50 -4.13 -4.14
N SER A 45 21.73 -3.12 -3.71
CA SER A 45 21.21 -3.07 -2.34
C SER A 45 19.93 -2.26 -2.23
N GLU A 46 19.12 -2.62 -1.23
CA GLU A 46 17.93 -1.89 -0.79
C GLU A 46 17.94 -1.76 0.72
N ASN A 47 17.81 -0.51 1.22
CA ASN A 47 17.64 -0.22 2.63
C ASN A 47 16.26 0.42 2.82
N LEU A 48 15.34 -0.31 3.43
CA LEU A 48 13.96 0.06 3.66
C LEU A 48 13.74 0.36 5.14
N SER A 49 13.15 1.51 5.45
CA SER A 49 12.69 1.88 6.79
C SER A 49 11.18 2.09 6.78
N ILE A 50 10.48 1.49 7.72
CA ILE A 50 9.01 1.57 7.88
C ILE A 50 8.69 2.04 9.29
N ALA A 51 7.93 3.14 9.37
CA ALA A 51 7.22 3.60 10.56
C ALA A 51 5.75 3.88 10.19
N SER A 52 4.88 4.10 11.18
CA SER A 52 3.47 4.37 10.92
C SER A 52 3.21 5.67 10.16
N ASP A 53 4.10 6.64 10.28
CA ASP A 53 3.99 7.99 9.70
C ASP A 53 4.96 8.23 8.53
N ARG A 54 5.93 7.33 8.32
CA ARG A 54 6.96 7.52 7.30
C ARG A 54 7.52 6.21 6.78
N ILE A 55 7.65 6.14 5.46
CA ILE A 55 8.45 5.13 4.77
C ILE A 55 9.62 5.84 4.10
N GLY A 56 10.82 5.27 4.25
CA GLY A 56 12.02 5.69 3.57
C GLY A 56 12.71 4.50 2.93
N VAL A 57 13.18 4.65 1.69
CA VAL A 57 13.93 3.59 1.02
C VAL A 57 15.11 4.18 0.27
N SER A 58 16.22 3.47 0.26
CA SER A 58 17.41 3.80 -0.52
C SER A 58 17.90 2.58 -1.26
N TYR A 59 18.00 2.73 -2.57
CA TYR A 59 18.47 1.73 -3.51
C TYR A 59 19.87 2.04 -4.01
N LEU A 60 20.60 1.00 -4.36
CA LEU A 60 21.85 1.09 -5.14
C LEU A 60 21.67 0.23 -6.38
N PHE A 61 21.57 0.86 -7.53
CA PHE A 61 21.47 0.19 -8.82
C PHE A 61 22.80 0.15 -9.55
N ARG A 62 23.02 -0.90 -10.34
CA ARG A 62 24.18 -1.06 -11.20
C ARG A 62 23.79 -1.54 -12.57
N ASN A 63 24.20 -0.82 -13.61
CA ASN A 63 24.11 -1.28 -14.98
C ASN A 63 25.18 -2.36 -15.24
N GLN A 64 24.75 -3.54 -15.61
CA GLN A 64 25.60 -4.70 -15.90
C GLN A 64 26.12 -4.73 -17.34
N GLY A 65 25.59 -3.84 -18.21
CA GLY A 65 25.99 -3.71 -19.61
C GLY A 65 27.19 -2.79 -19.79
N GLN A 66 27.60 -2.64 -21.06
CA GLN A 66 28.72 -1.77 -21.47
C GLN A 66 28.26 -0.40 -21.97
N GLU A 67 26.96 -0.25 -22.28
CA GLU A 67 26.36 0.98 -22.78
C GLU A 67 25.42 1.61 -21.75
N PRO A 68 25.26 2.95 -21.75
CA PRO A 68 24.27 3.62 -20.91
C PRO A 68 22.86 3.09 -21.21
N ARG A 69 22.05 2.86 -20.16
CA ARG A 69 20.67 2.43 -20.30
C ARG A 69 19.73 3.46 -19.66
N THR A 70 18.80 3.96 -20.46
CA THR A 70 17.74 4.83 -19.96
C THR A 70 16.47 4.02 -19.82
N VAL A 71 15.93 3.97 -18.60
CA VAL A 71 14.77 3.17 -18.22
C VAL A 71 13.75 4.10 -17.54
N ARG A 72 12.47 3.90 -17.82
CA ARG A 72 11.42 4.52 -17.00
C ARG A 72 11.31 3.75 -15.69
N ILE A 73 11.53 4.43 -14.60
CA ILE A 73 11.30 3.90 -13.26
C ILE A 73 9.87 4.23 -12.84
N ALA A 74 9.18 3.29 -12.25
CA ALA A 74 7.89 3.50 -11.61
C ALA A 74 7.90 3.00 -10.17
N PHE A 75 7.38 3.83 -9.27
CA PHE A 75 7.14 3.50 -7.88
C PHE A 75 5.63 3.51 -7.61
N PRO A 76 4.96 2.36 -7.69
CA PRO A 76 3.55 2.27 -7.39
C PRO A 76 3.30 2.34 -5.88
N LEU A 77 2.28 3.07 -5.48
CA LEU A 77 1.77 3.05 -4.11
C LEU A 77 0.81 1.86 -3.91
N PRO A 78 0.61 1.39 -2.67
CA PRO A 78 -0.48 0.49 -2.37
C PRO A 78 -1.81 1.07 -2.84
N PRO A 79 -2.69 0.27 -3.47
CA PRO A 79 -3.98 0.77 -3.94
C PRO A 79 -4.86 1.20 -2.77
N ILE A 80 -5.72 2.18 -3.02
CA ILE A 80 -6.72 2.67 -2.07
C ILE A 80 -8.08 2.18 -2.56
N ASP A 81 -8.71 1.28 -1.82
CA ASP A 81 -10.07 0.79 -2.13
C ASP A 81 -11.09 1.53 -1.25
N GLY A 82 -11.98 2.26 -1.88
CA GLY A 82 -13.04 3.00 -1.18
C GLY A 82 -13.98 2.12 -0.37
N ARG A 83 -14.13 0.84 -0.74
CA ARG A 83 -14.95 -0.12 0.02
C ARG A 83 -14.35 -0.50 1.38
N GLU A 84 -13.03 -0.36 1.55
CA GLU A 84 -12.36 -0.64 2.82
C GLU A 84 -12.62 0.44 3.87
N LEU A 85 -13.14 1.61 3.47
CA LEU A 85 -13.45 2.73 4.37
C LEU A 85 -14.50 2.38 5.42
N SER A 86 -15.40 1.46 5.13
CA SER A 86 -16.39 0.97 6.08
C SER A 86 -15.77 0.19 7.25
N PHE A 87 -14.51 -0.26 7.11
CA PHE A 87 -13.84 -1.13 8.08
C PHE A 87 -12.54 -0.54 8.64
N SER A 88 -12.02 0.53 8.04
CA SER A 88 -10.75 1.13 8.43
C SER A 88 -10.79 2.66 8.30
N ALA A 89 -10.31 3.35 9.33
CA ALA A 89 -10.19 4.81 9.30
C ALA A 89 -8.95 5.22 8.48
N LEU A 90 -9.05 5.15 7.16
CA LEU A 90 -8.01 5.63 6.25
C LEU A 90 -8.05 7.15 6.12
N ALA A 91 -6.87 7.76 6.03
CA ALA A 91 -6.74 9.20 5.79
C ALA A 91 -5.57 9.48 4.84
N LEU A 92 -5.74 10.47 3.95
CA LEU A 92 -4.65 10.97 3.12
C LEU A 92 -3.72 11.84 3.97
N PRO A 93 -2.39 11.62 3.93
CA PRO A 93 -1.44 12.49 4.63
C PRO A 93 -1.49 13.96 4.17
N GLN A 94 -1.74 14.20 2.89
CA GLN A 94 -1.85 15.54 2.28
C GLN A 94 -3.06 15.59 1.33
N PRO A 95 -4.30 15.69 1.84
CA PRO A 95 -5.51 15.52 1.04
C PRO A 95 -5.67 16.57 -0.07
N GLU A 96 -5.15 17.79 0.12
CA GLU A 96 -5.25 18.87 -0.86
C GLU A 96 -4.16 18.81 -1.95
N SER A 97 -3.10 18.03 -1.74
CA SER A 97 -1.99 17.92 -2.70
C SER A 97 -2.26 16.85 -3.75
N PRO A 98 -1.93 17.08 -5.04
CA PRO A 98 -1.84 15.99 -6.01
C PRO A 98 -0.87 14.88 -5.52
N ASN A 99 0.25 15.26 -4.91
CA ASN A 99 1.18 14.37 -4.22
C ASN A 99 0.67 14.11 -2.78
N PHE A 100 -0.41 13.36 -2.67
CA PHE A 100 -1.16 13.14 -1.43
C PHE A 100 -0.40 12.41 -0.32
N VAL A 101 0.75 11.82 -0.62
CA VAL A 101 1.64 11.15 0.35
C VAL A 101 2.92 11.95 0.65
N GLY A 102 3.12 13.11 0.01
CA GLY A 102 4.35 13.88 0.12
C GLY A 102 5.58 13.09 -0.37
N PHE A 103 5.42 12.33 -1.48
CA PHE A 103 6.50 11.54 -2.07
C PHE A 103 7.65 12.43 -2.53
N THR A 104 8.84 12.10 -2.12
CA THR A 104 10.08 12.75 -2.54
C THR A 104 11.03 11.71 -3.12
N VAL A 105 11.78 12.10 -4.15
CA VAL A 105 12.83 11.26 -4.75
C VAL A 105 14.10 12.05 -4.94
N THR A 106 15.24 11.40 -4.69
CA THR A 106 16.56 11.91 -5.01
C THR A 106 17.35 10.88 -5.82
N VAL A 107 18.13 11.35 -6.78
CA VAL A 107 19.10 10.55 -7.54
C VAL A 107 20.48 11.09 -7.25
N ASP A 108 21.38 10.26 -6.71
CA ASP A 108 22.73 10.64 -6.25
C ASP A 108 22.72 11.88 -5.34
N GLY A 109 21.70 11.95 -4.46
CA GLY A 109 21.49 13.05 -3.51
C GLY A 109 20.86 14.31 -4.10
N LYS A 110 20.58 14.36 -5.40
CA LYS A 110 19.94 15.51 -6.07
C LYS A 110 18.42 15.28 -6.14
N PRO A 111 17.59 16.25 -5.72
CA PRO A 111 16.15 16.14 -5.83
C PRO A 111 15.70 16.01 -7.30
N LEU A 112 14.68 15.18 -7.52
CA LEU A 112 14.02 15.00 -8.80
C LEU A 112 12.50 15.15 -8.58
N ALA A 113 11.81 15.79 -9.54
CA ALA A 113 10.35 15.88 -9.54
C ALA A 113 9.79 14.74 -10.40
N PRO A 114 9.16 13.71 -9.80
CA PRO A 114 8.52 12.65 -10.56
C PRO A 114 7.17 13.08 -11.09
N GLU A 115 6.71 12.43 -12.16
CA GLU A 115 5.34 12.49 -12.63
C GLU A 115 4.46 11.53 -11.80
N LEU A 116 3.16 11.81 -11.71
CA LEU A 116 2.17 10.96 -11.04
C LEU A 116 1.15 10.47 -12.05
N GLU A 117 1.00 9.14 -12.18
CA GLU A 117 -0.12 8.50 -12.85
C GLU A 117 -1.12 8.03 -11.80
N GLU A 118 -2.40 8.41 -11.97
CA GLU A 118 -3.51 7.87 -11.18
C GLU A 118 -4.55 7.22 -12.10
N ARG A 119 -5.05 6.05 -11.71
CA ARG A 119 -6.11 5.30 -12.38
C ARG A 119 -7.12 4.80 -11.37
N ALA A 120 -8.36 4.61 -11.80
CA ALA A 120 -9.46 4.16 -10.95
C ALA A 120 -10.18 2.94 -11.56
N PHE A 121 -10.60 1.99 -10.69
CA PHE A 121 -11.19 0.72 -11.10
C PHE A 121 -12.39 0.35 -10.23
N VAL A 122 -13.39 -0.29 -10.87
CA VAL A 122 -14.45 -1.04 -10.18
C VAL A 122 -14.29 -2.52 -10.58
N GLY A 123 -13.83 -3.34 -9.65
CA GLY A 123 -13.31 -4.67 -9.97
C GLY A 123 -12.12 -4.55 -10.94
N GLU A 124 -12.19 -5.22 -12.08
CA GLU A 124 -11.18 -5.15 -13.15
C GLU A 124 -11.46 -4.05 -14.19
N ARG A 125 -12.66 -3.46 -14.15
CA ARG A 125 -13.05 -2.45 -15.13
C ARG A 125 -12.47 -1.10 -14.75
N GLU A 126 -11.69 -0.51 -15.66
CA GLU A 126 -11.19 0.85 -15.50
C GLU A 126 -12.34 1.86 -15.66
N VAL A 127 -12.38 2.83 -14.74
CA VAL A 127 -13.39 3.90 -14.66
C VAL A 127 -12.77 5.30 -14.63
N THR A 128 -11.47 5.40 -14.90
CA THR A 128 -10.70 6.65 -14.88
C THR A 128 -11.36 7.75 -15.71
N ASP A 129 -11.70 7.48 -16.97
CA ASP A 129 -12.30 8.46 -17.86
C ASP A 129 -13.76 8.77 -17.49
N LEU A 130 -14.46 7.81 -16.90
CA LEU A 130 -15.81 8.05 -16.40
C LEU A 130 -15.80 9.04 -15.23
N LEU A 131 -14.89 8.86 -14.27
CA LEU A 131 -14.72 9.81 -13.16
C LEU A 131 -14.31 11.21 -13.65
N ARG A 132 -13.33 11.27 -14.56
CA ARG A 132 -12.85 12.54 -15.15
C ARG A 132 -13.96 13.32 -15.88
N ARG A 133 -14.82 12.64 -16.64
CA ARG A 133 -15.96 13.29 -17.33
C ARG A 133 -16.93 13.99 -16.40
N HIS A 134 -16.98 13.58 -15.13
CA HIS A 134 -17.85 14.15 -14.11
C HIS A 134 -17.10 14.98 -13.07
N ASP A 135 -15.84 15.37 -13.34
CA ASP A 135 -14.97 16.10 -12.40
C ASP A 135 -14.86 15.42 -11.02
N LEU A 136 -14.99 14.09 -10.99
CA LEU A 136 -14.80 13.30 -9.79
C LEU A 136 -13.31 12.97 -9.59
N PRO A 137 -12.81 13.02 -8.35
CA PRO A 137 -11.44 12.65 -8.07
C PRO A 137 -11.21 11.15 -8.30
N LEU A 138 -9.99 10.77 -8.76
CA LEU A 138 -9.62 9.38 -8.93
C LEU A 138 -9.36 8.67 -7.59
N ASN A 139 -9.00 9.44 -6.55
CA ASN A 139 -8.80 8.91 -5.21
C ASN A 139 -10.10 9.02 -4.39
N PRO A 140 -10.68 7.89 -3.93
CA PRO A 140 -11.96 7.89 -3.21
C PRO A 140 -11.89 8.54 -1.82
N LEU A 141 -10.69 8.78 -1.26
CA LEU A 141 -10.52 9.48 0.02
C LEU A 141 -10.61 11.01 -0.09
N ARG A 142 -10.79 11.57 -1.29
CA ARG A 142 -11.01 13.02 -1.47
C ARG A 142 -12.48 13.37 -1.28
N PHE A 143 -12.98 13.16 -0.07
CA PHE A 143 -14.41 13.29 0.27
C PHE A 143 -14.99 14.65 -0.06
N ASP A 144 -14.28 15.74 0.24
CA ASP A 144 -14.79 17.10 -0.02
C ASP A 144 -14.87 17.38 -1.52
N ALA A 145 -13.94 16.89 -2.31
CA ALA A 145 -13.99 17.00 -3.77
C ALA A 145 -15.14 16.18 -4.36
N ILE A 146 -15.42 14.98 -3.82
CA ILE A 146 -16.57 14.15 -4.23
C ILE A 146 -17.88 14.88 -3.92
N LYS A 147 -18.06 15.41 -2.71
CA LYS A 147 -19.23 16.18 -2.31
C LYS A 147 -19.41 17.45 -3.14
N ALA A 148 -18.31 18.11 -3.49
CA ALA A 148 -18.37 19.29 -4.35
C ALA A 148 -18.80 18.93 -5.79
N ALA A 149 -18.32 17.81 -6.34
CA ALA A 149 -18.71 17.31 -7.66
C ALA A 149 -20.18 16.82 -7.66
N GLU A 150 -20.62 16.10 -6.63
CA GLU A 150 -21.99 15.58 -6.48
C GLU A 150 -23.05 16.67 -6.68
N LYS A 151 -22.83 17.86 -6.12
CA LYS A 151 -23.75 19.02 -6.23
C LYS A 151 -23.94 19.52 -7.68
N ARG A 152 -22.99 19.25 -8.57
CA ARG A 152 -23.00 19.66 -9.98
C ARG A 152 -23.53 18.57 -10.91
N ILE A 153 -23.55 17.31 -10.44
CA ILE A 153 -23.97 16.16 -11.25
C ILE A 153 -25.48 16.03 -11.27
N GLY A 154 -26.10 16.11 -12.45
CA GLY A 154 -27.54 15.93 -12.63
C GLY A 154 -28.01 14.51 -12.28
N THR A 155 -29.32 14.35 -12.00
CA THR A 155 -29.90 13.10 -11.52
C THR A 155 -29.66 11.91 -12.47
N ALA A 156 -29.79 12.11 -13.79
CA ALA A 156 -29.56 11.04 -14.77
C ALA A 156 -28.11 10.57 -14.78
N ALA A 157 -27.15 11.51 -14.78
CA ALA A 157 -25.73 11.18 -14.72
C ALA A 157 -25.34 10.52 -13.39
N TRP A 158 -25.93 10.96 -12.29
CA TRP A 158 -25.73 10.29 -11.00
C TRP A 158 -26.22 8.84 -11.02
N ALA A 159 -27.40 8.58 -11.57
CA ALA A 159 -27.92 7.22 -11.72
C ALA A 159 -27.01 6.31 -12.56
N GLU A 160 -26.36 6.86 -13.60
CA GLU A 160 -25.34 6.13 -14.38
C GLU A 160 -24.12 5.78 -13.52
N LEU A 161 -23.64 6.70 -12.68
CA LEU A 161 -22.49 6.47 -11.80
C LEU A 161 -22.80 5.39 -10.75
N VAL A 162 -24.01 5.40 -10.15
CA VAL A 162 -24.48 4.36 -9.23
C VAL A 162 -24.58 3.01 -9.96
N LYS A 163 -25.23 2.97 -11.14
CA LYS A 163 -25.29 1.75 -11.97
C LYS A 163 -23.91 1.22 -12.38
N ALA A 164 -22.94 2.11 -12.52
CA ALA A 164 -21.56 1.74 -12.79
C ALA A 164 -20.82 1.19 -11.56
N GLY A 165 -21.46 1.18 -10.38
CA GLY A 165 -20.87 0.68 -9.13
C GLY A 165 -19.89 1.66 -8.47
N LEU A 166 -19.99 2.95 -8.79
CA LEU A 166 -19.10 3.98 -8.23
C LEU A 166 -19.58 4.50 -6.88
N PHE A 167 -20.90 4.42 -6.64
CA PHE A 167 -21.53 4.87 -5.41
C PHE A 167 -22.56 3.84 -4.94
N PRO A 168 -22.87 3.78 -3.63
CA PRO A 168 -23.95 2.95 -3.11
C PRO A 168 -25.31 3.35 -3.67
N GLU A 169 -26.21 2.38 -3.77
CA GLU A 169 -27.63 2.66 -4.02
C GLU A 169 -28.25 3.31 -2.76
N SER A 170 -29.03 4.39 -2.95
CA SER A 170 -29.69 5.12 -1.87
C SER A 170 -31.20 4.89 -1.88
N GLU A 171 -31.63 3.62 -1.90
CA GLU A 171 -33.08 3.30 -1.87
C GLU A 171 -33.77 3.91 -0.65
N GLY A 172 -34.78 4.74 -0.90
CA GLY A 172 -35.60 5.39 0.14
C GLY A 172 -34.91 6.54 0.89
N MET A 173 -33.68 6.95 0.52
CA MET A 173 -33.00 8.10 1.11
C MET A 173 -33.18 9.35 0.24
N THR A 174 -33.35 10.51 0.88
CA THR A 174 -33.46 11.82 0.19
C THR A 174 -32.09 12.30 -0.30
N ASP A 175 -31.02 11.92 0.38
CA ASP A 175 -29.65 12.37 0.08
C ASP A 175 -28.89 11.27 -0.66
N ARG A 176 -28.01 11.71 -1.57
CA ARG A 176 -27.11 10.84 -2.30
C ARG A 176 -26.00 10.35 -1.38
N MET A 177 -25.68 9.04 -1.44
CA MET A 177 -24.54 8.49 -0.75
C MET A 177 -23.28 8.78 -1.57
N THR A 178 -22.35 9.54 -1.00
CA THR A 178 -21.13 10.02 -1.70
C THR A 178 -19.87 9.23 -1.35
N GLU A 179 -20.02 8.06 -0.77
CA GLU A 179 -18.91 7.14 -0.52
C GLU A 179 -18.42 6.52 -1.83
N GLY A 180 -17.23 6.87 -2.24
CA GLY A 180 -16.65 6.33 -3.47
C GLY A 180 -16.28 4.85 -3.31
N LEU A 181 -16.86 3.96 -4.14
CA LEU A 181 -16.65 2.51 -4.07
C LEU A 181 -15.56 1.99 -5.02
N TRP A 182 -14.86 2.86 -5.72
CA TRP A 182 -13.79 2.47 -6.63
C TRP A 182 -12.44 2.31 -5.90
N ARG A 183 -11.56 1.56 -6.53
CA ARG A 183 -10.16 1.42 -6.14
C ARG A 183 -9.31 2.37 -6.95
N SER A 184 -8.47 3.16 -6.27
CA SER A 184 -7.47 4.03 -6.88
C SER A 184 -6.09 3.36 -6.88
N GLU A 185 -5.37 3.47 -7.99
CA GLU A 185 -3.96 3.10 -8.13
C GLU A 185 -3.14 4.33 -8.52
N ALA A 186 -2.07 4.59 -7.79
CA ALA A 186 -1.17 5.72 -8.03
C ALA A 186 0.26 5.23 -8.22
N LYS A 187 0.96 5.78 -9.23
CA LYS A 187 2.36 5.45 -9.54
C LYS A 187 3.14 6.72 -9.76
N PHE A 188 4.20 6.94 -8.99
CA PHE A 188 5.20 7.95 -9.31
C PHE A 188 6.18 7.39 -10.33
N HIS A 189 6.60 8.18 -11.33
CA HIS A 189 7.51 7.69 -12.35
C HIS A 189 8.40 8.80 -12.92
N TRP A 190 9.56 8.39 -13.49
CA TRP A 190 10.51 9.26 -14.16
C TRP A 190 11.41 8.46 -15.09
N LEU A 191 12.16 9.13 -15.97
CA LEU A 191 13.20 8.52 -16.76
C LEU A 191 14.54 8.59 -16.00
N GLN A 192 15.24 7.45 -15.92
CA GLN A 192 16.53 7.33 -15.28
C GLN A 192 17.57 6.71 -16.21
N THR A 193 18.70 7.39 -16.37
CA THR A 193 19.85 6.85 -17.09
C THR A 193 20.82 6.21 -16.10
N PHE A 194 21.23 4.97 -16.41
CA PHE A 194 22.20 4.18 -15.67
C PHE A 194 23.47 4.06 -16.51
N PRO A 195 24.56 4.78 -16.18
CA PRO A 195 25.86 4.65 -16.85
C PRO A 195 26.44 3.25 -16.67
N PRO A 196 27.23 2.73 -17.63
CA PRO A 196 27.87 1.43 -17.50
C PRO A 196 28.91 1.44 -16.36
N GLY A 197 28.93 0.35 -15.58
CA GLY A 197 29.93 0.15 -14.52
C GLY A 197 29.85 1.12 -13.34
N GLN A 198 28.88 2.01 -13.28
CA GLN A 198 28.68 2.97 -12.19
C GLN A 198 27.47 2.60 -11.35
N ASP A 199 27.56 2.90 -10.06
CA ASP A 199 26.42 2.78 -9.15
C ASP A 199 25.58 4.06 -9.19
N VAL A 200 24.25 3.90 -9.28
CA VAL A 200 23.27 4.99 -9.17
C VAL A 200 22.49 4.79 -7.88
N ARG A 201 22.49 5.81 -7.02
CA ARG A 201 21.73 5.80 -5.78
C ARG A 201 20.40 6.51 -5.97
N ILE A 202 19.30 5.83 -5.70
CA ILE A 202 17.96 6.41 -5.71
C ILE A 202 17.40 6.29 -4.30
N ALA A 203 16.85 7.38 -3.77
CA ALA A 203 16.21 7.36 -2.46
C ALA A 203 14.84 8.04 -2.50
N HIS A 204 13.86 7.44 -1.80
CA HIS A 204 12.49 7.93 -1.66
C HIS A 204 12.12 8.12 -0.21
N SER A 205 11.19 9.03 0.03
CA SER A 205 10.51 9.15 1.31
C SER A 205 9.07 9.62 1.10
N TYR A 206 8.14 9.05 1.86
CA TYR A 206 6.73 9.43 1.84
C TYR A 206 6.02 9.04 3.13
N ALA A 207 4.88 9.66 3.41
CA ALA A 207 3.98 9.25 4.46
C ALA A 207 2.98 8.22 3.89
N PRO A 208 2.90 6.99 4.44
CA PRO A 208 1.99 5.98 3.92
C PRO A 208 0.53 6.36 4.15
N VAL A 209 -0.34 6.03 3.17
CA VAL A 209 -1.77 6.00 3.43
C VAL A 209 -2.04 4.75 4.26
N ASN A 210 -2.32 4.95 5.51
CA ASN A 210 -2.68 3.87 6.43
C ASN A 210 -3.89 4.26 7.25
N GLY A 211 -4.57 3.26 7.77
CA GLY A 211 -5.65 3.43 8.71
C GLY A 211 -5.36 2.67 9.98
N PHE A 212 -6.27 2.77 10.91
CA PHE A 212 -6.27 1.92 12.08
C PHE A 212 -7.63 1.24 12.24
N HIS A 213 -7.62 0.12 12.89
CA HIS A 213 -8.82 -0.55 13.37
C HIS A 213 -8.67 -0.82 14.87
N PHE A 214 -9.81 -0.99 15.52
CA PHE A 214 -9.82 -1.41 16.91
C PHE A 214 -9.51 -2.90 17.00
N LEU A 215 -8.67 -3.28 17.94
CA LEU A 215 -8.21 -4.64 18.13
C LEU A 215 -8.35 -5.04 19.59
N ASP A 216 -8.91 -6.21 19.84
CA ASP A 216 -8.85 -6.89 21.14
C ASP A 216 -8.03 -8.18 21.04
N LEU A 217 -7.80 -8.83 22.20
CA LEU A 217 -7.05 -10.08 22.23
C LEU A 217 -7.79 -11.22 21.51
N LYS A 218 -9.14 -11.23 21.53
CA LYS A 218 -9.95 -12.25 20.86
C LYS A 218 -9.76 -12.19 19.36
N ASP A 219 -9.82 -11.00 18.79
CA ASP A 219 -9.61 -10.78 17.35
C ASP A 219 -8.15 -11.06 16.96
N ALA A 220 -7.18 -10.59 17.77
CA ALA A 220 -5.76 -10.87 17.57
C ALA A 220 -5.44 -12.38 17.59
N SER A 221 -6.19 -13.17 18.36
CA SER A 221 -6.00 -14.60 18.50
C SER A 221 -6.60 -15.45 17.37
N ARG A 222 -7.41 -14.85 16.48
CA ARG A 222 -7.99 -15.55 15.32
C ARG A 222 -6.89 -16.06 14.40
N GLU A 223 -7.00 -17.29 13.93
CA GLU A 223 -6.02 -17.94 13.07
C GLU A 223 -5.69 -17.11 11.80
N GLY A 224 -6.69 -16.61 11.11
CA GLY A 224 -6.51 -15.76 9.92
C GLY A 224 -5.75 -14.46 10.21
N TYR A 225 -6.03 -13.81 11.36
CA TYR A 225 -5.32 -12.60 11.78
C TYR A 225 -3.85 -12.92 12.11
N ARG A 226 -3.63 -13.98 12.89
CA ARG A 226 -2.29 -14.48 13.26
C ARG A 226 -1.47 -14.81 12.01
N ALA A 227 -2.05 -15.54 11.07
CA ALA A 227 -1.38 -15.92 9.83
C ALA A 227 -1.03 -14.70 8.97
N THR A 228 -1.95 -13.73 8.85
CA THR A 228 -1.75 -12.52 8.05
C THR A 228 -0.58 -11.67 8.53
N TYR A 229 -0.37 -11.58 9.84
CA TYR A 229 0.66 -10.73 10.44
C TYR A 229 1.80 -11.51 11.10
N CYS A 230 1.81 -12.85 10.97
CA CYS A 230 2.78 -13.74 11.62
C CYS A 230 2.89 -13.50 13.13
N LEU A 231 1.73 -13.32 13.78
CA LEU A 231 1.63 -13.03 15.20
C LEU A 231 1.77 -14.33 16.00
N ASP A 232 2.91 -14.49 16.66
CA ASP A 232 3.23 -15.65 17.50
C ASP A 232 2.68 -15.52 18.93
N GLU A 233 2.92 -16.53 19.78
CA GLU A 233 2.48 -16.54 21.19
C GLU A 233 3.15 -15.44 22.02
N ALA A 234 4.37 -15.03 21.68
CA ALA A 234 5.06 -13.93 22.35
C ALA A 234 4.37 -12.60 22.02
N GLY A 235 4.00 -12.41 20.75
CA GLY A 235 3.22 -11.25 20.29
C GLY A 235 1.84 -11.19 20.94
N LEU A 236 1.10 -12.30 21.00
CA LEU A 236 -0.20 -12.37 21.71
C LEU A 236 -0.05 -12.05 23.21
N THR A 237 1.00 -12.55 23.85
CA THR A 237 1.29 -12.23 25.26
C THR A 237 1.57 -10.73 25.45
N ALA A 238 2.30 -10.12 24.50
CA ALA A 238 2.56 -8.68 24.53
C ALA A 238 1.27 -7.86 24.33
N ILE A 239 0.39 -8.27 23.40
CA ILE A 239 -0.93 -7.65 23.19
C ILE A 239 -1.79 -7.78 24.45
N ARG A 240 -1.84 -8.96 25.11
CA ARG A 240 -2.57 -9.12 26.36
C ARG A 240 -2.09 -8.17 27.46
N ARG A 241 -0.78 -7.99 27.60
CA ARG A 241 -0.19 -7.05 28.56
C ARG A 241 -0.54 -5.60 28.21
N LEU A 242 -0.54 -5.29 26.92
CA LEU A 242 -0.88 -3.94 26.42
C LEU A 242 -2.36 -3.62 26.71
N GLN A 243 -3.26 -4.59 26.44
CA GLN A 243 -4.68 -4.45 26.70
C GLN A 243 -5.00 -4.30 28.19
N ALA A 244 -4.31 -5.04 29.05
CA ALA A 244 -4.47 -4.91 30.50
C ALA A 244 -4.03 -3.55 31.08
N LYS A 245 -3.23 -2.79 30.32
CA LYS A 245 -2.77 -1.43 30.67
C LYS A 245 -3.56 -0.33 29.92
N ALA A 246 -4.46 -0.70 29.02
CA ALA A 246 -5.23 0.28 28.25
C ALA A 246 -6.08 1.13 29.19
N ALA A 247 -6.01 2.45 29.01
CA ALA A 247 -6.83 3.39 29.75
C ALA A 247 -8.29 3.40 29.31
N ASP A 248 -8.57 2.83 28.14
CA ASP A 248 -9.92 2.68 27.59
C ASP A 248 -10.67 1.57 28.34
N PRO A 249 -11.84 1.86 28.96
CA PRO A 249 -12.65 0.86 29.66
C PRO A 249 -13.09 -0.32 28.76
N SER A 250 -13.17 -0.12 27.44
CA SER A 250 -13.50 -1.19 26.49
C SER A 250 -12.35 -2.16 26.29
N GLY A 251 -11.10 -1.78 26.69
CA GLY A 251 -9.90 -2.58 26.48
C GLY A 251 -9.44 -2.70 25.02
N TYR A 252 -10.02 -1.92 24.10
CA TYR A 252 -9.59 -1.93 22.72
C TYR A 252 -8.23 -1.22 22.54
N LEU A 253 -7.44 -1.80 21.64
CA LEU A 253 -6.16 -1.27 21.20
C LEU A 253 -6.32 -0.67 19.80
N ARG A 254 -5.42 0.23 19.46
CA ARG A 254 -5.31 0.77 18.09
C ARG A 254 -4.31 -0.07 17.31
N ALA A 255 -4.77 -0.76 16.27
CA ALA A 255 -3.95 -1.55 15.36
C ALA A 255 -3.79 -0.80 14.03
N THR A 256 -2.58 -0.40 13.69
CA THR A 256 -2.22 0.23 12.42
C THR A 256 -1.49 -0.79 11.55
N VAL A 257 -1.89 -0.91 10.28
CA VAL A 257 -1.21 -1.76 9.30
C VAL A 257 -0.52 -0.85 8.29
N VAL A 258 0.80 -1.01 8.15
CA VAL A 258 1.59 -0.30 7.14
C VAL A 258 1.95 -1.28 6.04
N PRO A 259 1.30 -1.22 4.87
CA PRO A 259 1.63 -2.06 3.74
C PRO A 259 2.84 -1.50 2.98
N TYR A 260 3.69 -2.39 2.49
CA TYR A 260 4.77 -2.03 1.57
C TYR A 260 4.99 -3.14 0.56
N ILE A 261 5.04 -2.76 -0.71
CA ILE A 261 5.18 -3.70 -1.80
C ILE A 261 6.66 -3.84 -2.14
N VAL A 262 7.22 -5.02 -1.96
CA VAL A 262 8.62 -5.34 -2.26
C VAL A 262 8.76 -6.30 -3.44
N THR A 263 7.67 -6.95 -3.85
CA THR A 263 7.69 -8.00 -4.88
C THR A 263 8.06 -7.49 -6.28
N THR A 264 7.90 -6.20 -6.57
CA THR A 264 8.32 -5.57 -7.84
C THR A 264 9.83 -5.57 -8.05
N ALA A 265 10.62 -5.73 -6.99
CA ALA A 265 12.06 -5.90 -7.11
C ALA A 265 12.48 -7.12 -7.96
N ARG A 266 11.57 -8.09 -8.18
CA ARG A 266 11.78 -9.22 -9.11
C ARG A 266 11.92 -8.80 -10.58
N ASN A 267 11.55 -7.57 -10.92
CA ASN A 267 11.65 -7.04 -12.27
C ASN A 267 13.09 -6.62 -12.64
N TRP A 268 13.98 -6.52 -11.67
CA TRP A 268 15.40 -6.26 -11.92
C TRP A 268 16.16 -7.51 -12.34
N ALA A 269 17.39 -7.32 -12.85
CA ALA A 269 18.20 -8.36 -13.50
C ALA A 269 18.48 -9.58 -12.60
N ALA A 270 18.58 -9.38 -11.29
CA ALA A 270 19.00 -10.38 -10.32
C ALA A 270 18.23 -10.19 -8.98
N PRO A 271 18.32 -11.16 -8.05
CA PRO A 271 17.92 -10.95 -6.67
C PRO A 271 18.53 -9.68 -6.08
N ILE A 272 17.87 -9.08 -5.07
CA ILE A 272 18.44 -7.94 -4.34
C ILE A 272 19.72 -8.40 -3.64
N GLY A 273 20.87 -7.85 -4.02
CA GLY A 273 22.17 -8.32 -3.50
C GLY A 273 22.26 -8.20 -1.97
N ARG A 274 21.82 -7.08 -1.41
CA ARG A 274 21.68 -6.88 0.05
C ARG A 274 20.39 -6.15 0.34
N PHE A 275 19.51 -6.77 1.13
CA PHE A 275 18.29 -6.16 1.62
C PHE A 275 18.38 -5.92 3.13
N THR A 276 18.01 -4.72 3.56
CA THR A 276 17.91 -4.34 4.97
C THR A 276 16.53 -3.73 5.21
N LEU A 277 15.76 -4.32 6.13
CA LEU A 277 14.51 -3.76 6.63
C LEU A 277 14.72 -3.27 8.06
N THR A 278 14.36 -2.01 8.31
CA THR A 278 14.26 -1.44 9.65
C THR A 278 12.81 -1.06 9.90
N VAL A 279 12.22 -1.55 10.98
CA VAL A 279 10.86 -1.21 11.39
C VAL A 279 10.91 -0.46 12.70
N ASP A 280 10.31 0.73 12.75
CA ASP A 280 10.13 1.51 13.97
C ASP A 280 8.66 1.46 14.40
N LYS A 281 8.40 0.91 15.57
CA LYS A 281 7.06 0.85 16.17
C LYS A 281 6.60 2.14 16.85
N GLY A 282 7.44 3.18 16.87
CA GLY A 282 7.15 4.52 17.37
C GLY A 282 7.17 4.66 18.90
N SER A 283 6.67 3.69 19.65
CA SER A 283 6.64 3.70 21.11
C SER A 283 7.27 2.43 21.70
N PRO A 284 8.03 2.52 22.81
CA PRO A 284 8.54 1.34 23.52
C PRO A 284 7.46 0.36 23.95
N GLU A 285 6.25 0.84 24.24
CA GLU A 285 5.12 0.01 24.68
C GLU A 285 4.40 -0.66 23.52
N ALA A 286 4.47 -0.12 22.29
CA ALA A 286 3.81 -0.70 21.13
C ALA A 286 4.29 -2.14 20.86
N VAL A 287 3.39 -2.95 20.31
CA VAL A 287 3.71 -4.28 19.78
C VAL A 287 3.84 -4.17 18.26
N VAL A 288 4.86 -4.81 17.69
CA VAL A 288 5.04 -4.88 16.23
C VAL A 288 5.13 -6.33 15.79
N SER A 289 4.49 -6.64 14.64
CA SER A 289 4.58 -7.95 14.01
C SER A 289 4.61 -7.83 12.49
N PHE A 290 5.43 -8.64 11.83
CA PHE A 290 5.52 -8.77 10.37
C PHE A 290 6.16 -10.12 10.00
N CYS A 291 5.80 -10.65 8.83
CA CYS A 291 6.18 -12.00 8.41
C CYS A 291 7.65 -12.09 7.98
N ARG A 292 8.57 -12.16 8.94
CA ARG A 292 10.00 -12.49 8.72
C ARG A 292 10.54 -13.28 9.91
N THR A 293 11.53 -14.13 9.66
CA THR A 293 12.26 -14.89 10.70
C THR A 293 13.63 -14.27 10.91
N GLY A 294 14.19 -14.39 12.12
CA GLY A 294 15.51 -13.84 12.42
C GLY A 294 15.52 -12.31 12.62
N ILE A 295 14.40 -11.72 12.97
CA ILE A 295 14.29 -10.30 13.31
C ILE A 295 15.09 -10.00 14.58
N ARG A 296 15.89 -8.95 14.56
CA ARG A 296 16.67 -8.49 15.71
C ARG A 296 16.14 -7.15 16.21
N LYS A 297 15.94 -7.03 17.52
CA LYS A 297 15.68 -5.72 18.14
C LYS A 297 16.99 -4.94 18.22
N THR A 298 17.01 -3.74 17.65
CA THR A 298 18.21 -2.88 17.56
C THR A 298 18.12 -1.60 18.38
N GLY A 299 16.93 -1.33 18.95
CA GLY A 299 16.69 -0.16 19.82
C GLY A 299 15.41 -0.33 20.63
N PRO A 300 15.02 0.66 21.43
CA PRO A 300 13.78 0.60 22.22
C PRO A 300 12.53 0.38 21.38
N THR A 301 12.49 0.97 20.17
CA THR A 301 11.36 0.94 19.24
C THR A 301 11.69 0.28 17.92
N THR A 302 12.97 0.00 17.62
CA THR A 302 13.45 -0.40 16.31
C THR A 302 13.79 -1.89 16.23
N PHE A 303 13.43 -2.49 15.09
CA PHE A 303 13.67 -3.88 14.73
C PHE A 303 14.31 -3.94 13.36
N ARG A 304 15.27 -4.85 13.15
CA ARG A 304 16.01 -5.00 11.90
C ARG A 304 15.99 -6.43 11.40
N TRP A 305 15.83 -6.56 10.10
CA TRP A 305 15.95 -7.80 9.35
C TRP A 305 16.85 -7.59 8.13
N GLU A 306 17.68 -8.56 7.80
CA GLU A 306 18.64 -8.49 6.70
C GLU A 306 18.65 -9.79 5.90
N ALA A 307 18.80 -9.67 4.58
CA ALA A 307 18.98 -10.80 3.69
C ALA A 307 20.03 -10.47 2.60
N ARG A 308 20.65 -11.51 2.05
CA ARG A 308 21.47 -11.45 0.84
C ARG A 308 20.82 -12.24 -0.26
N ASP A 309 21.05 -11.83 -1.50
CA ASP A 309 20.48 -12.47 -2.69
C ASP A 309 18.97 -12.69 -2.54
N TYR A 310 18.29 -11.64 -2.05
CA TYR A 310 16.91 -11.72 -1.62
C TYR A 310 15.95 -11.64 -2.81
N VAL A 311 15.11 -12.67 -2.98
CA VAL A 311 13.99 -12.69 -3.90
C VAL A 311 12.72 -12.53 -3.07
N PRO A 312 12.04 -11.36 -3.10
CA PRO A 312 10.83 -11.18 -2.32
C PRO A 312 9.71 -12.09 -2.83
N ASP A 313 9.16 -12.92 -1.96
CA ASP A 313 8.07 -13.87 -2.25
C ASP A 313 6.68 -13.28 -1.99
N GLN A 314 6.60 -12.35 -1.06
CA GLN A 314 5.39 -11.64 -0.67
C GLN A 314 5.69 -10.20 -0.24
N ASP A 315 4.67 -9.35 -0.34
CA ASP A 315 4.74 -7.98 0.13
C ASP A 315 4.77 -7.91 1.67
N LEU A 316 5.20 -6.77 2.19
CA LEU A 316 5.28 -6.56 3.63
C LEU A 316 3.96 -5.97 4.15
N ARG A 317 3.53 -6.48 5.29
CA ARG A 317 2.45 -5.90 6.10
C ARG A 317 2.96 -5.78 7.52
N VAL A 318 3.26 -4.56 7.93
CA VAL A 318 3.75 -4.28 9.29
C VAL A 318 2.55 -3.91 10.16
N LEU A 319 2.24 -4.76 11.14
CA LEU A 319 1.23 -4.50 12.15
C LEU A 319 1.90 -3.79 13.33
N ILE A 320 1.36 -2.63 13.73
CA ILE A 320 1.77 -1.87 14.92
C ILE A 320 0.55 -1.71 15.81
N VAL A 321 0.60 -2.28 17.02
CA VAL A 321 -0.48 -2.22 18.00
C VAL A 321 -0.07 -1.32 19.15
N GLN A 322 -0.91 -0.34 19.46
CA GLN A 322 -0.69 0.68 20.50
C GLN A 322 -1.90 0.74 21.44
N PRO A 323 -1.74 1.26 22.68
CA PRO A 323 -2.90 1.58 23.52
C PRO A 323 -3.87 2.47 22.76
N GLY A 324 -5.17 2.18 22.86
CA GLY A 324 -6.19 3.11 22.38
C GLY A 324 -6.03 4.44 23.15
N SER A 325 -5.88 5.55 22.43
CA SER A 325 -6.12 6.85 23.02
C SER A 325 -7.64 6.93 23.25
N GLY A 326 -8.07 7.01 24.50
CA GLY A 326 -9.44 7.41 24.82
C GLY A 326 -9.83 8.69 24.06
N PRO A 327 -11.12 9.01 23.90
CA PRO A 327 -11.53 10.22 23.22
C PRO A 327 -10.71 11.38 23.77
N ALA A 328 -10.05 12.11 22.86
CA ALA A 328 -9.25 13.28 23.26
C ALA A 328 -10.17 14.18 24.07
N GLY A 329 -9.97 14.18 25.39
CA GLY A 329 -10.68 15.08 26.25
C GLY A 329 -10.41 16.49 25.74
N THR A 330 -11.45 17.15 25.27
CA THR A 330 -11.47 18.59 25.04
C THR A 330 -10.95 19.27 26.33
N ARG A 331 -9.69 19.72 26.25
CA ARG A 331 -9.16 20.69 27.24
C ARG A 331 -9.29 22.07 26.64
#